data_b2cf3da3a27736f1eb7088f6df134943
#
_entry.id   b2cf3da3a27736f1eb7088f6df134943
#
_cell.length_a   1.000
_cell.length_b   1.000
_cell.length_c   1.000
_cell.angle_alpha   90.00
_cell.angle_beta   90.00
_cell.angle_gamma   90.00
#
_symmetry.space_group_name_H-M   'P 1'
#
loop_
_entity.id
_entity.type
_entity.pdbx_description
1 polymer ?
#
loop_
_entity_poly.entity_id
_entity_poly.type
_entity_poly.pdbx_seq_one_letter_code
_entity_poly.pdbx_strand_id
1 'polypeptide(L)'
;MNGRVPRYHRIAESLRERIRGGEWMAGAPLPNQRRLARDFGVTLMTLRQALELLERDNLITRRHGLGTFVAAPSIDYEINKLLRLAGDLSAQGESVSTRVLAARPAVADRRVSAALGVTPRARVVMVERLRLVDDHPMSLQRSFLPARIGEEVLTSDLAETPLSQVLEFKLGIVVVRAREAVSAVRLGPREAAQLGCPSGAAAFESERVSFDAAGEPVVFDRVFIPGDRFRITRDLHYDSQPPLRGATTS
;
A
#
# COMPACT_ATOMS: atom_id res chain seq x y z
N MET A 1 31.94 7.08 -23.35
CA MET A 1 32.38 7.38 -21.97
C MET A 1 31.83 6.27 -21.06
N ASN A 2 32.66 5.30 -20.67
CA ASN A 2 32.27 4.22 -19.77
C ASN A 2 32.20 4.78 -18.34
N GLY A 3 31.02 5.19 -17.89
CA GLY A 3 30.77 5.62 -16.52
C GLY A 3 30.90 4.42 -15.57
N ARG A 4 32.00 4.32 -14.87
CA ARG A 4 32.23 3.29 -13.85
C ARG A 4 31.23 3.53 -12.72
N VAL A 5 30.25 2.61 -12.55
CA VAL A 5 29.24 2.69 -11.48
C VAL A 5 29.96 2.89 -10.12
N PRO A 6 29.61 3.95 -9.36
CA PRO A 6 30.25 4.24 -8.07
C PRO A 6 30.19 3.05 -7.10
N ARG A 7 31.21 2.90 -6.24
CA ARG A 7 31.32 1.75 -5.33
C ARG A 7 30.10 1.65 -4.40
N TYR A 8 29.57 2.76 -3.91
CA TYR A 8 28.43 2.76 -3.01
C TYR A 8 27.14 2.22 -3.66
N HIS A 9 26.93 2.43 -4.98
CA HIS A 9 25.82 1.83 -5.73
C HIS A 9 25.91 0.31 -5.77
N ARG A 10 27.10 -0.23 -6.03
CA ARG A 10 27.31 -1.69 -6.06
C ARG A 10 27.09 -2.33 -4.70
N ILE A 11 27.47 -1.65 -3.61
CA ILE A 11 27.26 -2.11 -2.24
C ILE A 11 25.75 -2.08 -1.92
N ALA A 12 25.06 -1.01 -2.30
CA ALA A 12 23.62 -0.91 -2.12
C ALA A 12 22.90 -2.04 -2.86
N GLU A 13 23.30 -2.34 -4.10
CA GLU A 13 22.72 -3.43 -4.88
C GLU A 13 22.97 -4.79 -4.23
N SER A 14 24.20 -5.09 -3.83
CA SER A 14 24.52 -6.33 -3.14
C SER A 14 23.75 -6.51 -1.83
N LEU A 15 23.59 -5.44 -1.04
CA LEU A 15 22.78 -5.49 0.19
C LEU A 15 21.30 -5.67 -0.12
N ARG A 16 20.78 -5.04 -1.20
CA ARG A 16 19.41 -5.20 -1.68
C ARG A 16 19.11 -6.65 -2.04
N GLU A 17 19.99 -7.29 -2.83
CA GLU A 17 19.86 -8.70 -3.19
C GLU A 17 19.86 -9.62 -1.97
N ARG A 18 20.74 -9.38 -0.99
CA ARG A 18 20.83 -10.18 0.23
C ARG A 18 19.59 -10.02 1.13
N ILE A 19 19.05 -8.79 1.24
CA ILE A 19 17.80 -8.52 1.96
C ILE A 19 16.63 -9.22 1.27
N ARG A 20 16.50 -9.08 -0.06
CA ARG A 20 15.44 -9.75 -0.83
C ARG A 20 15.59 -11.27 -0.84
N GLY A 21 16.81 -11.78 -0.80
CA GLY A 21 17.11 -13.20 -0.66
C GLY A 21 16.87 -13.78 0.74
N GLY A 22 16.36 -12.97 1.69
CA GLY A 22 15.97 -13.44 3.03
C GLY A 22 17.13 -13.65 4.00
N GLU A 23 18.35 -13.12 3.71
CA GLU A 23 19.45 -13.23 4.67
C GLU A 23 19.14 -12.54 5.99
N TRP A 24 18.31 -11.50 5.95
CA TRP A 24 17.77 -10.82 7.13
C TRP A 24 16.26 -10.65 6.98
N MET A 25 15.52 -11.12 7.97
CA MET A 25 14.07 -10.97 8.01
C MET A 25 13.67 -9.51 8.26
N ALA A 26 12.46 -9.13 7.83
CA ALA A 26 11.89 -7.82 8.13
C ALA A 26 11.91 -7.53 9.64
N GLY A 27 12.37 -6.35 10.02
CA GLY A 27 12.60 -5.94 11.40
C GLY A 27 13.89 -6.46 12.04
N ALA A 28 14.64 -7.35 11.38
CA ALA A 28 15.92 -7.84 11.90
C ALA A 28 17.01 -6.76 11.84
N PRO A 29 17.93 -6.72 12.80
CA PRO A 29 19.05 -5.80 12.76
C PRO A 29 20.08 -6.24 11.71
N LEU A 30 20.54 -5.31 10.89
CA LEU A 30 21.72 -5.50 10.06
C LEU A 30 22.99 -5.50 10.92
N PRO A 31 24.06 -6.16 10.45
CA PRO A 31 25.37 -6.03 11.10
C PRO A 31 25.76 -4.56 11.24
N ASN A 32 26.49 -4.24 12.31
CA ASN A 32 26.88 -2.85 12.54
C ASN A 32 27.72 -2.29 11.38
N GLN A 33 27.65 -0.98 11.16
CA GLN A 33 28.27 -0.31 10.01
C GLN A 33 29.79 -0.56 9.92
N ARG A 34 30.50 -0.69 11.05
CA ARG A 34 31.94 -0.98 11.05
C ARG A 34 32.24 -2.38 10.52
N ARG A 35 31.39 -3.36 10.84
CA ARG A 35 31.50 -4.73 10.32
C ARG A 35 31.20 -4.76 8.83
N LEU A 36 30.08 -4.19 8.40
CA LEU A 36 29.73 -4.11 6.98
C LEU A 36 30.80 -3.39 6.15
N ALA A 37 31.35 -2.28 6.64
CA ALA A 37 32.42 -1.58 5.94
C ALA A 37 33.68 -2.45 5.75
N ARG A 38 34.03 -3.24 6.76
CA ARG A 38 35.13 -4.22 6.65
C ARG A 38 34.82 -5.34 5.66
N ASP A 39 33.61 -5.90 5.74
CA ASP A 39 33.17 -7.02 4.89
C ASP A 39 33.16 -6.62 3.40
N PHE A 40 32.81 -5.36 3.09
CA PHE A 40 32.84 -4.81 1.72
C PHE A 40 34.21 -4.18 1.32
N GLY A 41 35.17 -4.10 2.23
CA GLY A 41 36.48 -3.49 1.98
C GLY A 41 36.39 -2.00 1.60
N VAL A 42 35.53 -1.23 2.30
CA VAL A 42 35.28 0.19 2.04
C VAL A 42 35.35 1.04 3.29
N THR A 43 35.42 2.35 3.11
CA THR A 43 35.33 3.31 4.22
C THR A 43 33.92 3.38 4.79
N LEU A 44 33.79 3.78 6.06
CA LEU A 44 32.48 4.03 6.66
C LEU A 44 31.64 5.06 5.89
N MET A 45 32.29 6.05 5.27
CA MET A 45 31.59 7.05 4.47
C MET A 45 30.95 6.43 3.23
N THR A 46 31.68 5.60 2.50
CA THR A 46 31.17 4.89 1.31
C THR A 46 30.03 3.94 1.68
N LEU A 47 30.14 3.25 2.84
CA LEU A 47 29.03 2.41 3.33
C LEU A 47 27.81 3.25 3.70
N ARG A 48 27.99 4.38 4.38
CA ARG A 48 26.88 5.27 4.74
C ARG A 48 26.12 5.75 3.52
N GLN A 49 26.83 6.12 2.44
CA GLN A 49 26.19 6.47 1.16
C GLN A 49 25.36 5.31 0.58
N ALA A 50 25.87 4.08 0.67
CA ALA A 50 25.11 2.90 0.25
C ALA A 50 23.86 2.68 1.11
N LEU A 51 23.98 2.81 2.44
CA LEU A 51 22.86 2.68 3.37
C LEU A 51 21.84 3.82 3.21
N GLU A 52 22.26 5.04 2.83
CA GLU A 52 21.36 6.14 2.52
C GLU A 52 20.50 5.84 1.28
N LEU A 53 21.06 5.16 0.26
CA LEU A 53 20.27 4.68 -0.87
C LEU A 53 19.23 3.66 -0.42
N LEU A 54 19.64 2.65 0.35
CA LEU A 54 18.71 1.62 0.84
C LEU A 54 17.63 2.18 1.77
N GLU A 55 17.95 3.19 2.57
CA GLU A 55 16.98 3.89 3.41
C GLU A 55 16.01 4.73 2.58
N ARG A 56 16.50 5.40 1.54
CA ARG A 56 15.66 6.12 0.56
C ARG A 56 14.73 5.17 -0.19
N ASP A 57 15.21 3.96 -0.50
CA ASP A 57 14.44 2.89 -1.16
C ASP A 57 13.57 2.09 -0.14
N ASN A 58 13.48 2.53 1.12
CA ASN A 58 12.74 1.88 2.22
C ASN A 58 13.10 0.43 2.51
N LEU A 59 14.26 -0.02 2.11
CA LEU A 59 14.74 -1.37 2.42
C LEU A 59 15.30 -1.49 3.84
N ILE A 60 15.69 -0.38 4.44
CA ILE A 60 16.20 -0.32 5.82
C ILE A 60 15.68 0.91 6.55
N THR A 61 15.66 0.82 7.88
CA THR A 61 15.42 1.96 8.78
C THR A 61 16.60 2.12 9.73
N ARG A 62 17.05 3.35 9.92
CA ARG A 62 18.11 3.66 10.93
C ARG A 62 17.46 4.23 12.18
N ARG A 63 17.72 3.59 13.32
CA ARG A 63 17.25 4.05 14.63
C ARG A 63 18.44 4.58 15.41
N HIS A 64 18.39 5.84 15.77
CA HIS A 64 19.49 6.50 16.50
C HIS A 64 19.83 5.74 17.77
N GLY A 65 21.12 5.41 17.96
CA GLY A 65 21.60 4.64 19.12
C GLY A 65 21.29 3.13 19.10
N LEU A 66 20.37 2.66 18.26
CA LEU A 66 19.94 1.25 18.23
C LEU A 66 20.50 0.47 17.03
N GLY A 67 20.78 1.14 15.92
CA GLY A 67 21.34 0.48 14.75
C GLY A 67 20.53 0.65 13.45
N THR A 68 20.84 -0.21 12.48
CA THR A 68 20.15 -0.29 11.18
C THR A 68 19.37 -1.59 11.13
N PHE A 69 18.13 -1.53 10.73
CA PHE A 69 17.19 -2.66 10.68
C PHE A 69 16.64 -2.81 9.27
N VAL A 70 16.35 -4.04 8.85
CA VAL A 70 15.60 -4.29 7.62
C VAL A 70 14.22 -3.68 7.79
N ALA A 71 13.80 -2.85 6.85
CA ALA A 71 12.45 -2.29 6.88
C ALA A 71 11.42 -3.41 6.63
N ALA A 72 10.23 -3.28 7.21
CA ALA A 72 9.10 -4.04 6.72
C ALA A 72 8.81 -3.61 5.28
N PRO A 73 8.32 -4.52 4.41
CA PRO A 73 7.91 -4.14 3.06
C PRO A 73 7.00 -2.91 3.10
N SER A 74 7.31 -1.87 2.35
CA SER A 74 6.49 -0.67 2.24
C SER A 74 6.06 -0.47 0.80
N ILE A 75 4.83 -0.03 0.60
CA ILE A 75 4.24 0.20 -0.70
C ILE A 75 4.35 1.68 -1.04
N ASP A 76 4.99 2.02 -2.16
CA ASP A 76 4.93 3.35 -2.75
C ASP A 76 3.63 3.49 -3.55
N TYR A 77 2.75 4.37 -3.08
CA TYR A 77 1.43 4.60 -3.67
C TYR A 77 1.42 5.88 -4.49
N GLU A 78 1.33 5.76 -5.81
CA GLU A 78 1.06 6.89 -6.69
C GLU A 78 -0.44 7.23 -6.63
N ILE A 79 -0.78 8.41 -6.12
CA ILE A 79 -2.16 8.92 -6.02
C ILE A 79 -2.92 8.87 -7.36
N ASN A 80 -2.22 8.94 -8.48
CA ASN A 80 -2.83 8.95 -9.81
C ASN A 80 -3.13 7.55 -10.38
N LYS A 81 -2.64 6.47 -9.75
CA LYS A 81 -2.90 5.08 -10.15
C LYS A 81 -3.96 4.44 -9.25
N LEU A 82 -5.11 5.02 -9.22
CA LEU A 82 -6.23 4.81 -8.28
C LEU A 82 -6.87 3.43 -8.22
N LEU A 83 -6.44 2.42 -8.96
CA LEU A 83 -7.32 1.27 -9.15
C LEU A 83 -6.85 -0.09 -8.65
N ARG A 84 -5.57 -0.30 -8.29
CA ARG A 84 -5.11 -1.69 -8.03
C ARG A 84 -3.92 -1.80 -7.08
N LEU A 85 -4.09 -1.54 -5.79
CA LEU A 85 -3.01 -1.83 -4.83
C LEU A 85 -2.44 -3.24 -5.00
N ALA A 86 -3.28 -4.26 -5.25
CA ALA A 86 -2.84 -5.63 -5.49
C ALA A 86 -2.23 -5.85 -6.90
N GLY A 87 -2.74 -5.17 -7.93
CA GLY A 87 -2.20 -5.26 -9.29
C GLY A 87 -0.87 -4.56 -9.46
N ASP A 88 -0.69 -3.44 -8.77
CA ASP A 88 0.56 -2.66 -8.84
C ASP A 88 1.70 -3.36 -8.12
N LEU A 89 1.44 -4.07 -7.03
CA LEU A 89 2.42 -4.86 -6.30
C LEU A 89 2.87 -6.11 -7.08
N SER A 90 1.93 -6.83 -7.67
CA SER A 90 2.26 -7.99 -8.53
C SER A 90 3.08 -7.58 -9.75
N ALA A 91 2.85 -6.37 -10.29
CA ALA A 91 3.64 -5.81 -11.40
C ALA A 91 5.08 -5.46 -10.98
N GLN A 92 5.35 -5.26 -9.69
CA GLN A 92 6.69 -5.01 -9.14
C GLN A 92 7.46 -6.30 -8.81
N GLY A 93 6.87 -7.48 -9.09
CA GLY A 93 7.53 -8.78 -8.90
C GLY A 93 7.50 -9.30 -7.46
N GLU A 94 6.65 -8.73 -6.60
CA GLU A 94 6.46 -9.20 -5.23
C GLU A 94 5.40 -10.31 -5.16
N SER A 95 5.58 -11.29 -4.27
CA SER A 95 4.60 -12.34 -4.01
C SER A 95 3.45 -11.77 -3.18
N VAL A 96 2.34 -11.45 -3.85
CA VAL A 96 1.14 -10.91 -3.20
C VAL A 96 0.12 -12.01 -3.03
N SER A 97 -0.28 -12.28 -1.79
CA SER A 97 -1.36 -13.21 -1.47
C SER A 97 -2.53 -12.51 -0.76
N THR A 98 -3.70 -13.15 -0.82
CA THR A 98 -4.91 -12.64 -0.18
C THR A 98 -5.52 -13.71 0.71
N ARG A 99 -5.73 -13.36 1.98
CA ARG A 99 -6.47 -14.21 2.92
C ARG A 99 -7.85 -13.60 3.15
N VAL A 100 -8.90 -14.35 2.85
CA VAL A 100 -10.28 -13.97 3.17
C VAL A 100 -10.53 -14.25 4.65
N LEU A 101 -10.77 -13.22 5.43
CA LEU A 101 -11.05 -13.33 6.86
C LEU A 101 -12.54 -13.52 7.13
N ALA A 102 -13.38 -12.89 6.31
CA ALA A 102 -14.83 -13.03 6.36
C ALA A 102 -15.46 -12.64 5.01
N ALA A 103 -16.51 -13.36 4.62
CA ALA A 103 -17.40 -12.98 3.52
C ALA A 103 -18.83 -13.37 3.93
N ARG A 104 -19.71 -12.39 4.17
CA ARG A 104 -21.03 -12.67 4.75
C ARG A 104 -22.02 -11.52 4.55
N PRO A 105 -23.33 -11.78 4.64
CA PRO A 105 -24.33 -10.74 4.80
C PRO A 105 -24.05 -9.88 6.04
N ALA A 106 -24.35 -8.59 5.93
CA ALA A 106 -24.22 -7.59 6.99
C ALA A 106 -25.33 -6.55 6.89
N VAL A 107 -25.39 -5.68 7.88
CA VAL A 107 -26.31 -4.54 7.91
C VAL A 107 -25.49 -3.26 7.74
N ALA A 108 -25.90 -2.40 6.80
CA ALA A 108 -25.24 -1.14 6.56
C ALA A 108 -25.37 -0.21 7.79
N ASP A 109 -24.22 0.18 8.33
CA ASP A 109 -24.16 1.29 9.29
C ASP A 109 -24.38 2.62 8.57
N ARG A 110 -24.36 3.72 9.33
CA ARG A 110 -24.56 5.08 8.77
C ARG A 110 -23.51 5.43 7.69
N ARG A 111 -22.27 4.97 7.87
CA ARG A 111 -21.16 5.27 6.96
C ARG A 111 -21.30 4.47 5.66
N VAL A 112 -21.57 3.18 5.77
CA VAL A 112 -21.81 2.28 4.63
C VAL A 112 -23.04 2.70 3.85
N SER A 113 -24.16 3.01 4.52
CA SER A 113 -25.39 3.42 3.84
C SER A 113 -25.22 4.73 3.08
N ALA A 114 -24.53 5.72 3.67
CA ALA A 114 -24.23 6.98 2.99
C ALA A 114 -23.30 6.79 1.77
N ALA A 115 -22.31 5.92 1.88
CA ALA A 115 -21.35 5.66 0.80
C ALA A 115 -21.99 4.91 -0.38
N LEU A 116 -22.85 3.93 -0.10
CA LEU A 116 -23.51 3.10 -1.11
C LEU A 116 -24.84 3.67 -1.60
N GLY A 117 -25.31 4.80 -1.04
CA GLY A 117 -26.62 5.36 -1.40
C GLY A 117 -27.81 4.46 -1.04
N VAL A 118 -27.64 3.56 -0.07
CA VAL A 118 -28.72 2.65 0.36
C VAL A 118 -29.39 3.18 1.62
N THR A 119 -30.60 2.69 1.91
CA THR A 119 -31.32 3.08 3.13
C THR A 119 -30.56 2.67 4.38
N PRO A 120 -30.67 3.43 5.48
CA PRO A 120 -30.08 3.04 6.76
C PRO A 120 -30.51 1.62 7.16
N ARG A 121 -29.55 0.83 7.63
CA ARG A 121 -29.73 -0.58 7.99
C ARG A 121 -30.11 -1.51 6.83
N ALA A 122 -29.95 -1.10 5.56
CA ALA A 122 -30.14 -1.98 4.43
C ALA A 122 -29.23 -3.22 4.53
N ARG A 123 -29.68 -4.32 3.93
CA ARG A 123 -28.83 -5.52 3.76
C ARG A 123 -27.74 -5.23 2.75
N VAL A 124 -26.53 -5.55 3.13
CA VAL A 124 -25.31 -5.48 2.30
C VAL A 124 -24.52 -6.77 2.46
N VAL A 125 -23.53 -6.99 1.62
CA VAL A 125 -22.53 -8.04 1.83
C VAL A 125 -21.23 -7.37 2.24
N MET A 126 -20.57 -7.92 3.26
CA MET A 126 -19.25 -7.50 3.71
C MET A 126 -18.23 -8.60 3.40
N VAL A 127 -17.14 -8.20 2.76
CA VAL A 127 -15.97 -9.03 2.51
C VAL A 127 -14.77 -8.41 3.21
N GLU A 128 -14.15 -9.15 4.14
CA GLU A 128 -12.95 -8.71 4.84
C GLU A 128 -11.76 -9.54 4.36
N ARG A 129 -10.72 -8.88 3.90
CA ARG A 129 -9.52 -9.49 3.33
C ARG A 129 -8.26 -8.90 3.93
N LEU A 130 -7.31 -9.78 4.23
CA LEU A 130 -5.94 -9.42 4.58
C LEU A 130 -5.05 -9.63 3.37
N ARG A 131 -4.35 -8.58 2.95
CA ARG A 131 -3.35 -8.67 1.91
C ARG A 131 -1.99 -8.88 2.55
N LEU A 132 -1.23 -9.81 1.98
CA LEU A 132 0.11 -10.12 2.43
C LEU A 132 1.10 -9.92 1.27
N VAL A 133 2.31 -9.48 1.61
CA VAL A 133 3.46 -9.43 0.71
C VAL A 133 4.54 -10.23 1.40
N ASP A 134 5.06 -11.27 0.76
CA ASP A 134 6.02 -12.20 1.35
C ASP A 134 5.58 -12.68 2.75
N ASP A 135 4.32 -13.10 2.86
CA ASP A 135 3.64 -13.54 4.09
C ASP A 135 3.49 -12.47 5.19
N HIS A 136 3.89 -11.23 4.94
CA HIS A 136 3.72 -10.14 5.89
C HIS A 136 2.41 -9.38 5.64
N PRO A 137 1.56 -9.17 6.67
CA PRO A 137 0.33 -8.39 6.54
C PRO A 137 0.63 -6.96 6.09
N MET A 138 0.06 -6.53 4.97
CA MET A 138 0.26 -5.20 4.41
C MET A 138 -0.96 -4.31 4.53
N SER A 139 -2.14 -4.85 4.30
CA SER A 139 -3.38 -4.09 4.47
C SER A 139 -4.55 -4.97 4.85
N LEU A 140 -5.46 -4.41 5.63
CA LEU A 140 -6.76 -4.99 5.99
C LEU A 140 -7.84 -4.23 5.25
N GLN A 141 -8.55 -4.90 4.34
CA GLN A 141 -9.60 -4.32 3.52
C GLN A 141 -10.98 -4.88 3.90
N ARG A 142 -11.95 -3.99 4.09
CA ARG A 142 -13.37 -4.32 4.20
C ARG A 142 -14.12 -3.71 3.03
N SER A 143 -14.68 -4.57 2.19
CA SER A 143 -15.50 -4.19 1.04
C SER A 143 -16.97 -4.41 1.38
N PHE A 144 -17.79 -3.39 1.17
CA PHE A 144 -19.23 -3.46 1.33
C PHE A 144 -19.89 -3.32 -0.03
N LEU A 145 -20.83 -4.23 -0.34
CA LEU A 145 -21.54 -4.26 -1.62
C LEU A 145 -23.05 -4.26 -1.35
N PRO A 146 -23.85 -3.57 -2.18
CA PRO A 146 -25.31 -3.76 -2.16
C PRO A 146 -25.67 -5.24 -2.26
N ALA A 147 -26.72 -5.70 -1.56
CA ALA A 147 -27.08 -7.12 -1.49
C ALA A 147 -27.20 -7.77 -2.87
N ARG A 148 -27.84 -7.07 -3.84
CA ARG A 148 -28.02 -7.52 -5.24
C ARG A 148 -26.72 -7.91 -5.95
N ILE A 149 -25.59 -7.26 -5.59
CA ILE A 149 -24.25 -7.53 -6.15
C ILE A 149 -23.53 -8.53 -5.25
N GLY A 150 -23.58 -8.31 -3.95
CA GLY A 150 -22.80 -9.04 -2.97
C GLY A 150 -23.17 -10.52 -2.84
N GLU A 151 -24.43 -10.88 -3.00
CA GLU A 151 -24.90 -12.26 -2.93
C GLU A 151 -24.22 -13.12 -4.00
N GLU A 152 -24.06 -12.60 -5.21
CA GLU A 152 -23.31 -13.27 -6.28
C GLU A 152 -21.80 -13.32 -6.03
N VAL A 153 -21.25 -12.30 -5.37
CA VAL A 153 -19.84 -12.27 -4.98
C VAL A 153 -19.50 -13.34 -3.97
N LEU A 154 -20.43 -13.68 -3.05
CA LEU A 154 -20.22 -14.74 -2.04
C LEU A 154 -20.02 -16.12 -2.62
N THR A 155 -20.44 -16.37 -3.87
CA THR A 155 -20.27 -17.67 -4.55
C THR A 155 -18.93 -17.78 -5.30
N SER A 156 -18.05 -16.77 -5.18
CA SER A 156 -16.76 -16.71 -5.87
C SER A 156 -15.60 -16.97 -4.93
N ASP A 157 -14.51 -17.53 -5.46
CA ASP A 157 -13.27 -17.67 -4.71
C ASP A 157 -12.54 -16.32 -4.64
N LEU A 158 -12.75 -15.60 -3.53
CA LEU A 158 -12.20 -14.27 -3.30
C LEU A 158 -10.75 -14.27 -2.78
N ALA A 159 -10.18 -15.44 -2.51
CA ALA A 159 -8.76 -15.58 -2.19
C ALA A 159 -7.93 -15.48 -3.48
N GLU A 160 -8.35 -16.20 -4.52
CA GLU A 160 -7.65 -16.29 -5.80
C GLU A 160 -8.13 -15.23 -6.81
N THR A 161 -9.43 -14.88 -6.78
CA THR A 161 -10.02 -13.97 -7.76
C THR A 161 -10.20 -12.56 -7.18
N PRO A 162 -9.55 -11.54 -7.76
CA PRO A 162 -9.77 -10.14 -7.38
C PRO A 162 -11.25 -9.75 -7.49
N LEU A 163 -11.77 -9.00 -6.51
CA LEU A 163 -13.16 -8.54 -6.51
C LEU A 163 -13.53 -7.78 -7.78
N SER A 164 -12.62 -6.98 -8.33
CA SER A 164 -12.82 -6.28 -9.60
C SER A 164 -13.08 -7.22 -10.77
N GLN A 165 -12.38 -8.36 -10.82
CA GLN A 165 -12.59 -9.37 -11.84
C GLN A 165 -13.93 -10.09 -11.67
N VAL A 166 -14.33 -10.37 -10.44
CA VAL A 166 -15.67 -10.93 -10.17
C VAL A 166 -16.76 -9.98 -10.65
N LEU A 167 -16.65 -8.69 -10.34
CA LEU A 167 -17.59 -7.67 -10.80
C LEU A 167 -17.64 -7.61 -12.33
N GLU A 168 -16.50 -7.52 -12.99
CA GLU A 168 -16.39 -7.35 -14.43
C GLU A 168 -16.80 -8.61 -15.21
N PHE A 169 -16.14 -9.75 -14.94
CA PHE A 169 -16.27 -10.95 -15.76
C PHE A 169 -17.48 -11.81 -15.39
N LYS A 170 -17.88 -11.83 -14.11
CA LYS A 170 -19.01 -12.64 -13.67
C LYS A 170 -20.34 -11.86 -13.68
N LEU A 171 -20.29 -10.59 -13.27
CA LEU A 171 -21.49 -9.77 -13.11
C LEU A 171 -21.69 -8.73 -14.22
N GLY A 172 -20.71 -8.56 -15.12
CA GLY A 172 -20.76 -7.55 -16.18
C GLY A 172 -20.72 -6.11 -15.67
N ILE A 173 -20.26 -5.91 -14.42
CA ILE A 173 -20.20 -4.59 -13.79
C ILE A 173 -18.80 -4.00 -13.98
N VAL A 174 -18.69 -3.02 -14.89
CA VAL A 174 -17.45 -2.29 -15.13
C VAL A 174 -17.39 -1.06 -14.23
N VAL A 175 -16.37 -0.98 -13.37
CA VAL A 175 -16.09 0.21 -12.57
C VAL A 175 -15.43 1.25 -13.46
N VAL A 176 -16.09 2.40 -13.65
CA VAL A 176 -15.61 3.49 -14.52
C VAL A 176 -15.10 4.71 -13.73
N ARG A 177 -15.47 4.84 -12.46
CA ARG A 177 -15.07 5.95 -11.60
C ARG A 177 -14.95 5.50 -10.15
N ALA A 178 -14.02 6.09 -9.44
CA ALA A 178 -13.92 5.96 -7.98
C ALA A 178 -13.72 7.33 -7.33
N ARG A 179 -14.22 7.46 -6.10
CA ARG A 179 -13.90 8.58 -5.20
C ARG A 179 -13.24 8.01 -3.96
N GLU A 180 -12.07 8.51 -3.64
CA GLU A 180 -11.27 8.05 -2.52
C GLU A 180 -10.91 9.19 -1.58
N ALA A 181 -10.89 8.90 -0.28
CA ALA A 181 -10.37 9.78 0.75
C ALA A 181 -9.38 8.98 1.61
N VAL A 182 -8.20 9.54 1.86
CA VAL A 182 -7.18 8.93 2.72
C VAL A 182 -7.00 9.79 3.97
N SER A 183 -7.08 9.16 5.12
CA SER A 183 -6.98 9.83 6.43
C SER A 183 -5.94 9.14 7.30
N ALA A 184 -5.22 9.91 8.12
CA ALA A 184 -4.37 9.36 9.16
C ALA A 184 -5.23 8.95 10.36
N VAL A 185 -5.05 7.70 10.82
CA VAL A 185 -5.81 7.12 11.92
C VAL A 185 -4.90 6.36 12.90
N ARG A 186 -5.45 5.97 14.04
CA ARG A 186 -4.85 4.99 14.95
C ARG A 186 -5.59 3.66 14.80
N LEU A 187 -4.85 2.56 14.67
CA LEU A 187 -5.44 1.23 14.58
C LEU A 187 -6.16 0.86 15.89
N GLY A 188 -7.40 0.41 15.75
CA GLY A 188 -8.10 -0.24 16.85
C GLY A 188 -7.47 -1.61 17.19
N PRO A 189 -7.82 -2.19 18.36
CA PRO A 189 -7.24 -3.49 18.77
C PRO A 189 -7.44 -4.61 17.75
N ARG A 190 -8.60 -4.64 17.10
CA ARG A 190 -8.94 -5.68 16.11
C ARG A 190 -8.12 -5.54 14.83
N GLU A 191 -8.05 -4.33 14.27
CA GLU A 191 -7.27 -4.04 13.06
C GLU A 191 -5.77 -4.27 13.31
N ALA A 192 -5.29 -3.80 14.46
CA ALA A 192 -3.89 -3.97 14.88
C ALA A 192 -3.50 -5.45 14.99
N ALA A 193 -4.34 -6.28 15.60
CA ALA A 193 -4.11 -7.73 15.73
C ALA A 193 -4.02 -8.41 14.36
N GLN A 194 -4.92 -8.09 13.41
CA GLN A 194 -4.91 -8.65 12.06
C GLN A 194 -3.67 -8.21 11.26
N LEU A 195 -3.21 -6.98 11.46
CA LEU A 195 -2.05 -6.41 10.78
C LEU A 195 -0.72 -6.72 11.47
N GLY A 196 -0.74 -7.42 12.62
CA GLY A 196 0.48 -7.70 13.38
C GLY A 196 1.15 -6.43 13.93
N CYS A 197 0.36 -5.43 14.31
CA CYS A 197 0.83 -4.14 14.84
C CYS A 197 0.39 -3.96 16.29
N PRO A 198 1.07 -3.08 17.05
CA PRO A 198 0.57 -2.64 18.36
C PRO A 198 -0.77 -1.91 18.22
N SER A 199 -1.67 -2.09 19.20
CA SER A 199 -2.90 -1.28 19.27
C SER A 199 -2.54 0.20 19.39
N GLY A 200 -3.25 1.06 18.64
CA GLY A 200 -2.96 2.50 18.57
C GLY A 200 -1.81 2.86 17.62
N ALA A 201 -1.21 1.90 16.89
CA ALA A 201 -0.24 2.20 15.86
C ALA A 201 -0.81 3.18 14.83
N ALA A 202 0.05 4.09 14.32
CA ALA A 202 -0.32 5.01 13.26
C ALA A 202 -0.58 4.24 11.96
N ALA A 203 -1.64 4.61 11.25
CA ALA A 203 -2.02 3.99 9.98
C ALA A 203 -2.71 5.01 9.07
N PHE A 204 -2.83 4.66 7.80
CA PHE A 204 -3.75 5.29 6.87
C PHE A 204 -5.03 4.47 6.79
N GLU A 205 -6.16 5.17 6.79
CA GLU A 205 -7.46 4.62 6.39
C GLU A 205 -7.82 5.22 5.03
N SER A 206 -7.93 4.37 4.01
CA SER A 206 -8.50 4.75 2.72
C SER A 206 -9.96 4.33 2.68
N GLU A 207 -10.84 5.28 2.34
CA GLU A 207 -12.25 5.05 2.05
C GLU A 207 -12.50 5.32 0.57
N ARG A 208 -12.94 4.29 -0.16
CA ARG A 208 -13.18 4.38 -1.59
C ARG A 208 -14.57 3.93 -1.95
N VAL A 209 -15.28 4.75 -2.70
CA VAL A 209 -16.54 4.38 -3.35
C VAL A 209 -16.29 4.23 -4.83
N SER A 210 -16.59 3.05 -5.37
CA SER A 210 -16.48 2.71 -6.79
C SER A 210 -17.86 2.75 -7.45
N PHE A 211 -17.92 3.30 -8.68
CA PHE A 211 -19.15 3.54 -9.40
C PHE A 211 -19.11 2.85 -10.76
N ASP A 212 -20.25 2.33 -11.19
CA ASP A 212 -20.45 1.80 -12.54
C ASP A 212 -20.70 2.89 -13.59
N ALA A 213 -20.97 2.47 -14.84
CA ALA A 213 -21.23 3.37 -15.96
C ALA A 213 -22.53 4.17 -15.81
N ALA A 214 -23.51 3.69 -15.02
CA ALA A 214 -24.73 4.41 -14.69
C ALA A 214 -24.51 5.44 -13.56
N GLY A 215 -23.34 5.45 -12.95
CA GLY A 215 -23.02 6.32 -11.82
C GLY A 215 -23.50 5.76 -10.46
N GLU A 216 -23.97 4.51 -10.45
CA GLU A 216 -24.41 3.85 -9.23
C GLU A 216 -23.22 3.31 -8.41
N PRO A 217 -23.21 3.48 -7.07
CA PRO A 217 -22.18 2.92 -6.23
C PRO A 217 -22.29 1.40 -6.17
N VAL A 218 -21.21 0.71 -6.48
CA VAL A 218 -21.14 -0.76 -6.53
C VAL A 218 -20.32 -1.37 -5.42
N VAL A 219 -19.30 -0.65 -4.94
CA VAL A 219 -18.45 -1.08 -3.81
C VAL A 219 -18.07 0.13 -2.96
N PHE A 220 -18.12 -0.05 -1.65
CA PHE A 220 -17.49 0.83 -0.69
C PHE A 220 -16.38 0.06 0.04
N ASP A 221 -15.15 0.47 -0.15
CA ASP A 221 -13.97 -0.10 0.48
C ASP A 221 -13.49 0.76 1.64
N ARG A 222 -13.09 0.11 2.73
CA ARG A 222 -12.30 0.67 3.81
C ARG A 222 -11.02 -0.14 3.94
N VAL A 223 -9.88 0.50 3.77
CA VAL A 223 -8.57 -0.15 3.80
C VAL A 223 -7.73 0.47 4.89
N PHE A 224 -7.22 -0.36 5.80
CA PHE A 224 -6.27 0.06 6.83
C PHE A 224 -4.87 -0.40 6.44
N ILE A 225 -3.92 0.54 6.44
CA ILE A 225 -2.54 0.30 6.04
C ILE A 225 -1.63 0.90 7.12
N PRO A 226 -0.80 0.10 7.80
CA PRO A 226 0.15 0.61 8.79
C PRO A 226 1.05 1.69 8.20
N GLY A 227 1.28 2.76 8.95
CA GLY A 227 2.02 3.94 8.46
C GLY A 227 3.50 3.69 8.20
N ASP A 228 4.06 2.65 8.77
CA ASP A 228 5.44 2.19 8.53
C ASP A 228 5.59 1.31 7.27
N ARG A 229 4.46 0.90 6.66
CA ARG A 229 4.40 0.03 5.47
C ARG A 229 3.87 0.74 4.23
N PHE A 230 3.56 2.03 4.34
CA PHE A 230 2.92 2.78 3.25
C PHE A 230 3.46 4.20 3.13
N ARG A 231 3.79 4.59 1.90
CA ARG A 231 4.20 5.94 1.56
C ARG A 231 3.38 6.44 0.37
N ILE A 232 2.92 7.67 0.47
CA ILE A 232 2.28 8.37 -0.65
C ILE A 232 3.35 9.20 -1.34
N THR A 233 3.62 8.91 -2.62
CA THR A 233 4.55 9.65 -3.46
C THR A 233 3.78 10.36 -4.59
N ARG A 234 4.19 11.55 -4.94
CA ARG A 234 3.63 12.31 -6.05
C ARG A 234 4.72 13.12 -6.75
N ASP A 235 4.82 12.96 -8.05
CA ASP A 235 5.63 13.85 -8.88
C ASP A 235 4.84 15.10 -9.22
N LEU A 236 5.41 16.25 -8.86
CA LEU A 236 4.82 17.56 -9.15
C LEU A 236 5.63 18.21 -10.27
N HIS A 237 4.98 18.43 -11.42
CA HIS A 237 5.54 19.24 -12.50
C HIS A 237 4.97 20.65 -12.39
N TYR A 238 5.86 21.62 -12.28
CA TYR A 238 5.48 23.02 -12.32
C TYR A 238 5.63 23.51 -13.75
N ASP A 239 4.54 23.88 -14.40
CA ASP A 239 4.61 24.66 -15.64
C ASP A 239 5.26 25.99 -15.32
N SER A 240 6.48 26.21 -15.79
CA SER A 240 7.16 27.49 -15.71
C SER A 240 6.52 28.48 -16.71
N GLN A 241 5.32 28.97 -16.43
CA GLN A 241 4.86 30.19 -17.07
C GLN A 241 5.68 31.36 -16.47
N PRO A 242 6.41 32.12 -17.29
CA PRO A 242 7.06 33.33 -16.78
C PRO A 242 5.98 34.27 -16.24
N PRO A 243 6.25 35.01 -15.14
CA PRO A 243 5.29 35.95 -14.60
C PRO A 243 4.91 36.96 -15.70
N LEU A 244 3.61 37.13 -15.90
CA LEU A 244 3.07 38.15 -16.80
C LEU A 244 3.75 39.49 -16.44
N ARG A 245 4.64 39.98 -17.32
CA ARG A 245 5.22 41.29 -17.19
C ARG A 245 4.08 42.31 -17.15
N GLY A 246 4.01 43.04 -16.04
CA GLY A 246 2.97 44.00 -15.82
C GLY A 246 2.82 44.96 -17.02
N ALA A 247 1.59 45.16 -17.42
CA ALA A 247 1.22 46.22 -18.32
C ALA A 247 1.63 47.55 -17.65
N THR A 248 2.63 48.18 -18.18
CA THR A 248 2.96 49.59 -17.87
C THR A 248 1.84 50.42 -18.46
N THR A 249 1.00 50.97 -17.62
CA THR A 249 0.03 52.00 -17.96
C THR A 249 0.83 53.27 -18.25
N SER A 250 0.76 53.79 -19.47
CA SER A 250 1.08 55.15 -19.85
C SER A 250 -0.11 56.03 -19.62
#